data_7c0ee33c8c8e72bc59fcdbd9089ad5ce
#
_entry.id   7c0ee33c8c8e72bc59fcdbd9089ad5ce
#
_cell.length_a   1.000
_cell.length_b   1.000
_cell.length_c   1.000
_cell.angle_alpha   90.00
_cell.angle_beta   90.00
_cell.angle_gamma   90.00
#
_symmetry.space_group_name_H-M   'P 1'
#
loop_
_entity.id
_entity.type
_entity.pdbx_description
1 polymer ?
#
loop_
_entity_poly.entity_id
_entity_poly.type
_entity_poly.pdbx_seq_one_letter_code
_entity_poly.pdbx_strand_id
1 'polypeptide(L)'
;MEDKFILGGKEFHSRFILGSGKYNINLIKAAVEQGGAEIITLALRRANTQESENILDYIPKGVTLLPNTSGARNADEAVRIARLSRAMGCGDFVKVEIMRDTKYLFPDNQETIKATEILAKEGFVVLPYMNPDLNVARDLQSAGAAAVMPLAAPIGSNKGLATKEMIQVLIDEIDLPVIVDAGIGKPSQACEAMEMGAAAIMANTAIATAGDVPDMAAAFRLAIEAGRKAYLTGMGRVLARGGSASDPLTGFLR
;
A
#
# COMPACT_ATOMS: atom_id res chain seq x y z
N MET A 1 -1.78 6.24 -23.48
CA MET A 1 -2.67 5.37 -22.69
C MET A 1 -2.97 6.06 -21.37
N GLU A 2 -4.21 6.09 -20.94
CA GLU A 2 -4.57 6.65 -19.63
C GLU A 2 -3.99 5.75 -18.52
N ASP A 3 -3.34 6.36 -17.52
CA ASP A 3 -2.71 5.62 -16.42
C ASP A 3 -3.75 5.22 -15.38
N LYS A 4 -4.36 4.06 -15.54
CA LYS A 4 -5.40 3.54 -14.66
C LYS A 4 -4.82 2.67 -13.55
N PHE A 5 -5.36 2.82 -12.33
CA PHE A 5 -5.10 1.92 -11.23
C PHE A 5 -6.31 1.02 -11.01
N ILE A 6 -6.17 -0.26 -11.36
CA ILE A 6 -7.27 -1.23 -11.31
C ILE A 6 -6.92 -2.35 -10.33
N LEU A 7 -7.82 -2.62 -9.38
CA LEU A 7 -7.73 -3.74 -8.45
C LEU A 7 -9.06 -4.51 -8.47
N GLY A 8 -9.01 -5.82 -8.70
CA GLY A 8 -10.19 -6.66 -8.72
C GLY A 8 -11.29 -6.17 -9.67
N GLY A 9 -10.90 -5.56 -10.80
CA GLY A 9 -11.82 -5.01 -11.79
C GLY A 9 -12.39 -3.62 -11.46
N LYS A 10 -12.10 -3.08 -10.26
CA LYS A 10 -12.49 -1.72 -9.87
C LYS A 10 -11.38 -0.72 -10.19
N GLU A 11 -11.73 0.39 -10.84
CA GLU A 11 -10.83 1.49 -11.14
C GLU A 11 -10.75 2.46 -9.96
N PHE A 12 -9.54 2.92 -9.65
CA PHE A 12 -9.23 3.91 -8.62
C PHE A 12 -8.42 5.05 -9.24
N HIS A 13 -8.66 6.27 -8.76
CA HIS A 13 -7.95 7.47 -9.19
C HIS A 13 -6.78 7.80 -8.27
N SER A 14 -6.88 7.36 -7.01
CA SER A 14 -5.82 7.55 -6.01
C SER A 14 -4.95 6.30 -5.89
N ARG A 15 -3.64 6.52 -5.81
CA ARG A 15 -2.64 5.47 -5.51
C ARG A 15 -2.19 5.50 -4.05
N PHE A 16 -2.94 6.23 -3.21
CA PHE A 16 -2.74 6.26 -1.77
C PHE A 16 -3.79 5.40 -1.07
N ILE A 17 -3.31 4.43 -0.27
CA ILE A 17 -4.14 3.55 0.56
C ILE A 17 -3.85 3.90 2.02
N LEU A 18 -4.90 4.21 2.80
CA LEU A 18 -4.72 4.44 4.22
C LEU A 18 -4.64 3.11 4.98
N GLY A 19 -3.53 2.90 5.68
CA GLY A 19 -3.41 1.87 6.69
C GLY A 19 -4.10 2.30 7.99
N SER A 20 -4.84 1.43 8.65
CA SER A 20 -5.55 1.73 9.90
C SER A 20 -4.98 0.94 11.09
N GLY A 21 -3.81 1.34 11.57
CA GLY A 21 -3.18 0.69 12.73
C GLY A 21 -3.81 1.08 14.07
N LYS A 22 -4.33 2.30 14.18
CA LYS A 22 -5.09 2.81 15.34
C LYS A 22 -6.22 3.67 14.80
N TYR A 23 -7.44 3.42 15.27
CA TYR A 23 -8.60 4.20 14.88
C TYR A 23 -8.46 5.64 15.37
N ASN A 24 -8.38 6.56 14.44
CA ASN A 24 -8.44 7.99 14.68
C ASN A 24 -9.28 8.60 13.57
N ILE A 25 -10.45 9.10 13.92
CA ILE A 25 -11.41 9.72 12.99
C ILE A 25 -10.76 10.88 12.23
N ASN A 26 -9.91 11.66 12.91
CA ASN A 26 -9.21 12.77 12.28
C ASN A 26 -8.23 12.27 11.20
N LEU A 27 -7.56 11.15 11.42
CA LEU A 27 -6.69 10.52 10.42
C LEU A 27 -7.48 10.05 9.19
N ILE A 28 -8.64 9.41 9.41
CA ILE A 28 -9.50 8.95 8.30
C ILE A 28 -9.98 10.14 7.48
N LYS A 29 -10.50 11.19 8.12
CA LYS A 29 -10.92 12.43 7.45
C LYS A 29 -9.77 13.05 6.67
N ALA A 30 -8.61 13.24 7.29
CA ALA A 30 -7.43 13.81 6.64
C ALA A 30 -6.97 12.98 5.45
N ALA A 31 -6.94 11.65 5.57
CA ALA A 31 -6.52 10.77 4.48
C ALA A 31 -7.48 10.82 3.29
N VAL A 32 -8.79 10.94 3.51
CA VAL A 32 -9.78 11.03 2.44
C VAL A 32 -9.82 12.45 1.86
N GLU A 33 -9.98 13.47 2.69
CA GLU A 33 -10.21 14.85 2.24
C GLU A 33 -8.95 15.51 1.70
N GLN A 34 -7.81 15.31 2.36
CA GLN A 34 -6.53 15.94 2.00
C GLN A 34 -5.61 14.96 1.24
N GLY A 35 -5.56 13.70 1.67
CA GLY A 35 -4.77 12.65 1.04
C GLY A 35 -5.40 12.04 -0.20
N GLY A 36 -6.72 12.20 -0.40
CA GLY A 36 -7.45 11.63 -1.53
C GLY A 36 -7.55 10.09 -1.48
N ALA A 37 -7.41 9.47 -0.31
CA ALA A 37 -7.48 8.01 -0.20
C ALA A 37 -8.88 7.48 -0.58
N GLU A 38 -8.91 6.55 -1.53
CA GLU A 38 -10.14 5.86 -1.96
C GLU A 38 -10.25 4.45 -1.38
N ILE A 39 -9.19 3.96 -0.74
CA ILE A 39 -9.12 2.66 -0.07
C ILE A 39 -8.62 2.86 1.36
N ILE A 40 -9.34 2.27 2.32
CA ILE A 40 -8.98 2.31 3.74
C ILE A 40 -8.97 0.90 4.32
N THR A 41 -7.88 0.52 5.00
CA THR A 41 -7.83 -0.75 5.72
C THR A 41 -8.53 -0.67 7.08
N LEU A 42 -9.11 -1.78 7.50
CA LEU A 42 -9.83 -1.93 8.76
C LEU A 42 -9.40 -3.21 9.47
N ALA A 43 -9.03 -3.12 10.76
CA ALA A 43 -8.82 -4.30 11.61
C ALA A 43 -10.11 -4.61 12.39
N LEU A 44 -10.89 -5.59 11.95
CA LEU A 44 -12.19 -5.93 12.54
C LEU A 44 -12.15 -6.30 14.02
N ARG A 45 -11.05 -6.88 14.51
CA ARG A 45 -10.89 -7.18 15.95
C ARG A 45 -11.04 -5.94 16.85
N ARG A 46 -10.90 -4.73 16.28
CA ARG A 46 -10.99 -3.47 17.02
C ARG A 46 -12.31 -2.75 16.80
N ALA A 47 -13.16 -3.22 15.89
CA ALA A 47 -14.45 -2.60 15.59
C ALA A 47 -15.58 -2.94 16.58
N ASN A 48 -15.38 -3.98 17.43
CA ASN A 48 -16.41 -4.54 18.32
C ASN A 48 -16.13 -4.33 19.81
N THR A 49 -15.63 -3.18 20.25
CA THR A 49 -15.69 -2.84 21.67
C THR A 49 -17.01 -2.10 21.94
N GLN A 50 -17.77 -2.59 22.90
CA GLN A 50 -19.12 -2.11 23.27
C GLN A 50 -19.19 -0.62 23.68
N GLU A 51 -18.09 0.11 23.65
CA GLU A 51 -17.99 1.52 24.08
C GLU A 51 -17.47 2.46 22.98
N SER A 52 -17.23 2.00 21.75
CA SER A 52 -16.77 2.89 20.67
C SER A 52 -17.82 3.01 19.58
N GLU A 53 -18.09 4.25 19.19
CA GLU A 53 -18.78 4.60 17.96
C GLU A 53 -18.27 3.71 16.81
N ASN A 54 -19.18 3.18 16.01
CA ASN A 54 -18.81 2.28 14.92
C ASN A 54 -17.99 3.07 13.89
N ILE A 55 -16.72 2.75 13.73
CA ILE A 55 -15.82 3.46 12.82
C ILE A 55 -16.35 3.51 11.38
N LEU A 56 -17.16 2.52 11.00
CA LEU A 56 -17.77 2.46 9.67
C LEU A 56 -18.70 3.66 9.41
N ASP A 57 -19.29 4.25 10.45
CA ASP A 57 -20.17 5.40 10.35
C ASP A 57 -19.41 6.70 9.97
N TYR A 58 -18.11 6.71 10.19
CA TYR A 58 -17.24 7.85 9.88
C TYR A 58 -16.51 7.75 8.53
N ILE A 59 -16.60 6.60 7.87
CA ILE A 59 -15.97 6.42 6.55
C ILE A 59 -16.92 6.99 5.48
N PRO A 60 -16.46 7.94 4.67
CA PRO A 60 -17.31 8.53 3.63
C PRO A 60 -17.83 7.47 2.64
N LYS A 61 -19.06 7.65 2.19
CA LYS A 61 -19.65 6.80 1.14
C LYS A 61 -18.80 6.90 -0.13
N GLY A 62 -18.52 5.74 -0.74
CA GLY A 62 -17.69 5.66 -1.95
C GLY A 62 -16.25 5.21 -1.69
N VAL A 63 -15.76 5.31 -0.46
CA VAL A 63 -14.47 4.74 -0.06
C VAL A 63 -14.58 3.21 -0.03
N THR A 64 -13.59 2.53 -0.61
CA THR A 64 -13.49 1.07 -0.60
C THR A 64 -12.90 0.62 0.73
N LEU A 65 -13.63 -0.25 1.42
CA LEU A 65 -13.14 -0.90 2.62
C LEU A 65 -12.19 -2.03 2.23
N LEU A 66 -11.05 -2.10 2.91
CA LEU A 66 -10.06 -3.16 2.77
C LEU A 66 -9.82 -3.78 4.16
N PRO A 67 -10.75 -4.62 4.66
CA PRO A 67 -10.56 -5.33 5.92
C PRO A 67 -9.26 -6.10 5.90
N ASN A 68 -8.51 -6.06 7.02
CA ASN A 68 -7.32 -6.87 7.17
C ASN A 68 -7.54 -8.04 8.16
N THR A 69 -6.77 -9.10 7.98
CA THR A 69 -6.81 -10.28 8.85
C THR A 69 -5.81 -10.19 10.00
N SER A 70 -5.39 -8.98 10.36
CA SER A 70 -4.40 -8.73 11.41
C SER A 70 -4.74 -9.46 12.71
N GLY A 71 -3.74 -10.16 13.24
CA GLY A 71 -3.85 -11.03 14.39
C GLY A 71 -4.12 -12.50 14.06
N ALA A 72 -4.32 -12.85 12.79
CA ALA A 72 -4.29 -14.23 12.34
C ALA A 72 -2.87 -14.81 12.45
N ARG A 73 -2.77 -16.06 12.91
CA ARG A 73 -1.50 -16.77 13.07
C ARG A 73 -1.30 -17.88 12.03
N ASN A 74 -2.36 -18.19 11.29
CA ASN A 74 -2.41 -19.21 10.25
C ASN A 74 -3.48 -18.87 9.21
N ALA A 75 -3.51 -19.63 8.12
CA ALA A 75 -4.45 -19.45 7.02
C ALA A 75 -5.92 -19.57 7.45
N ASP A 76 -6.24 -20.57 8.30
CA ASP A 76 -7.63 -20.81 8.73
C ASP A 76 -8.20 -19.62 9.52
N GLU A 77 -7.38 -19.03 10.40
CA GLU A 77 -7.79 -17.82 11.14
C GLU A 77 -8.00 -16.63 10.20
N ALA A 78 -7.12 -16.44 9.22
CA ALA A 78 -7.24 -15.38 8.24
C ALA A 78 -8.49 -15.53 7.39
N VAL A 79 -8.75 -16.73 6.87
CA VAL A 79 -9.95 -17.05 6.08
C VAL A 79 -11.23 -16.79 6.90
N ARG A 80 -11.26 -17.21 8.15
CA ARG A 80 -12.40 -16.96 9.04
C ARG A 80 -12.65 -15.47 9.24
N ILE A 81 -11.60 -14.65 9.47
CA ILE A 81 -11.72 -13.20 9.63
C ILE A 81 -12.22 -12.56 8.34
N ALA A 82 -11.70 -12.97 7.18
CA ALA A 82 -12.14 -12.45 5.88
C ALA A 82 -13.62 -12.74 5.61
N ARG A 83 -14.07 -13.96 5.85
CA ARG A 83 -15.50 -14.35 5.72
C ARG A 83 -16.39 -13.53 6.65
N LEU A 84 -15.94 -13.31 7.89
CA LEU A 84 -16.68 -12.48 8.85
C LEU A 84 -16.79 -11.03 8.35
N SER A 85 -15.72 -10.45 7.81
CA SER A 85 -15.76 -9.09 7.27
C SER A 85 -16.75 -8.94 6.11
N ARG A 86 -16.81 -9.91 5.21
CA ARG A 86 -17.80 -9.96 4.13
C ARG A 86 -19.23 -10.04 4.69
N ALA A 87 -19.45 -10.91 5.68
CA ALA A 87 -20.75 -11.06 6.33
C ALA A 87 -21.21 -9.77 7.06
N MET A 88 -20.27 -8.95 7.53
CA MET A 88 -20.54 -7.63 8.12
C MET A 88 -20.76 -6.51 7.09
N GLY A 89 -20.74 -6.82 5.79
CA GLY A 89 -21.00 -5.86 4.72
C GLY A 89 -19.79 -5.05 4.28
N CYS A 90 -18.57 -5.45 4.64
CA CYS A 90 -17.35 -4.75 4.22
C CYS A 90 -16.94 -4.99 2.76
N GLY A 91 -17.72 -5.78 2.00
CA GLY A 91 -17.44 -6.11 0.59
C GLY A 91 -16.44 -7.25 0.42
N ASP A 92 -15.89 -7.37 -0.79
CA ASP A 92 -15.07 -8.51 -1.19
C ASP A 92 -13.56 -8.25 -1.16
N PHE A 93 -13.13 -7.03 -0.93
CA PHE A 93 -11.71 -6.70 -0.76
C PHE A 93 -11.20 -7.21 0.59
N VAL A 94 -10.02 -7.80 0.61
CA VAL A 94 -9.37 -8.24 1.86
C VAL A 94 -7.85 -8.11 1.77
N LYS A 95 -7.24 -7.53 2.80
CA LYS A 95 -5.80 -7.56 3.00
C LYS A 95 -5.45 -8.74 3.91
N VAL A 96 -4.75 -9.72 3.36
CA VAL A 96 -4.31 -10.89 4.15
C VAL A 96 -3.04 -10.54 4.90
N GLU A 97 -3.13 -10.56 6.23
CA GLU A 97 -2.01 -10.39 7.17
C GLU A 97 -1.98 -11.58 8.12
N ILE A 98 -0.96 -12.42 8.00
CA ILE A 98 -0.73 -13.58 8.89
C ILE A 98 0.66 -13.46 9.49
N MET A 99 0.73 -13.33 10.81
CA MET A 99 1.98 -13.09 11.52
C MET A 99 2.07 -13.99 12.75
N ARG A 100 3.03 -14.92 12.75
CA ARG A 100 3.33 -15.75 13.94
C ARG A 100 4.18 -14.99 14.96
N ASP A 101 5.04 -14.08 14.48
CA ASP A 101 5.86 -13.23 15.32
C ASP A 101 5.13 -11.93 15.67
N THR A 102 4.90 -11.70 16.97
CA THR A 102 4.20 -10.51 17.47
C THR A 102 5.14 -9.34 17.78
N LYS A 103 6.46 -9.55 17.71
CA LYS A 103 7.45 -8.54 18.04
C LYS A 103 7.83 -7.67 16.83
N TYR A 104 8.12 -8.31 15.70
CA TYR A 104 8.54 -7.61 14.48
C TYR A 104 7.43 -7.52 13.43
N LEU A 105 6.37 -8.31 13.59
CA LEU A 105 5.19 -8.33 12.72
C LEU A 105 5.55 -8.71 11.27
N PHE A 106 6.51 -9.62 11.11
CA PHE A 106 6.83 -10.16 9.78
C PHE A 106 5.76 -11.14 9.32
N PRO A 107 5.36 -11.06 8.04
CA PRO A 107 4.36 -11.96 7.48
C PRO A 107 4.88 -13.39 7.35
N ASP A 108 3.98 -14.37 7.55
CA ASP A 108 4.22 -15.76 7.22
C ASP A 108 3.80 -16.01 5.77
N ASN A 109 4.77 -15.99 4.86
CA ASN A 109 4.50 -16.12 3.43
C ASN A 109 3.78 -17.43 3.07
N GLN A 110 4.10 -18.56 3.71
CA GLN A 110 3.48 -19.87 3.41
C GLN A 110 2.00 -19.90 3.78
N GLU A 111 1.66 -19.42 4.97
CA GLU A 111 0.27 -19.34 5.40
C GLU A 111 -0.50 -18.27 4.60
N THR A 112 0.18 -17.20 4.18
CA THR A 112 -0.40 -16.15 3.32
C THR A 112 -0.78 -16.69 1.94
N ILE A 113 0.07 -17.53 1.32
CA ILE A 113 -0.24 -18.19 0.03
C ILE A 113 -1.47 -19.08 0.17
N LYS A 114 -1.53 -19.93 1.20
CA LYS A 114 -2.68 -20.82 1.46
C LYS A 114 -3.99 -20.03 1.63
N ALA A 115 -3.97 -19.00 2.46
CA ALA A 115 -5.14 -18.15 2.68
C ALA A 115 -5.59 -17.44 1.40
N THR A 116 -4.62 -16.94 0.61
CA THR A 116 -4.89 -16.28 -0.67
C THR A 116 -5.59 -17.22 -1.63
N GLU A 117 -5.11 -18.45 -1.80
CA GLU A 117 -5.72 -19.44 -2.69
C GLU A 117 -7.18 -19.75 -2.32
N ILE A 118 -7.45 -19.93 -1.02
CA ILE A 118 -8.81 -20.22 -0.52
C ILE A 118 -9.73 -19.02 -0.80
N LEU A 119 -9.29 -17.81 -0.41
CA LEU A 119 -10.11 -16.61 -0.51
C LEU A 119 -10.34 -16.18 -1.96
N ALA A 120 -9.34 -16.31 -2.83
CA ALA A 120 -9.48 -16.01 -4.26
C ALA A 120 -10.51 -16.95 -4.93
N LYS A 121 -10.50 -18.26 -4.60
CA LYS A 121 -11.52 -19.22 -5.06
C LYS A 121 -12.94 -18.88 -4.57
N GLU A 122 -13.05 -18.19 -3.44
CA GLU A 122 -14.33 -17.71 -2.90
C GLU A 122 -14.76 -16.34 -3.46
N GLY A 123 -14.01 -15.80 -4.43
CA GLY A 123 -14.31 -14.53 -5.09
C GLY A 123 -13.93 -13.29 -4.30
N PHE A 124 -12.99 -13.40 -3.34
CA PHE A 124 -12.40 -12.22 -2.73
C PHE A 124 -11.36 -11.56 -3.65
N VAL A 125 -11.26 -10.25 -3.57
CA VAL A 125 -10.16 -9.47 -4.12
C VAL A 125 -9.05 -9.44 -3.07
N VAL A 126 -8.06 -10.33 -3.21
CA VAL A 126 -7.07 -10.59 -2.16
C VAL A 126 -5.82 -9.78 -2.39
N LEU A 127 -5.41 -9.00 -1.39
CA LEU A 127 -4.18 -8.23 -1.33
C LEU A 127 -3.29 -8.75 -0.19
N PRO A 128 -2.38 -9.69 -0.47
CA PRO A 128 -1.55 -10.32 0.56
C PRO A 128 -0.35 -9.45 0.97
N TYR A 129 -0.19 -9.24 2.28
CA TYR A 129 1.01 -8.68 2.89
C TYR A 129 2.09 -9.75 2.97
N MET A 130 3.31 -9.45 2.46
CA MET A 130 4.37 -10.43 2.30
C MET A 130 5.77 -9.88 2.59
N ASN A 131 6.70 -10.75 2.96
CA ASN A 131 8.12 -10.43 2.81
C ASN A 131 8.46 -10.38 1.32
N PRO A 132 9.23 -9.40 0.85
CA PRO A 132 9.56 -9.28 -0.57
C PRO A 132 10.47 -10.42 -1.01
N ASP A 133 9.88 -11.39 -1.70
CA ASP A 133 10.52 -12.57 -2.29
C ASP A 133 9.84 -12.87 -3.63
N LEU A 134 10.63 -13.02 -4.69
CA LEU A 134 10.12 -13.20 -6.05
C LEU A 134 9.32 -14.51 -6.21
N ASN A 135 9.80 -15.62 -5.63
CA ASN A 135 9.10 -16.89 -5.76
C ASN A 135 7.76 -16.85 -5.01
N VAL A 136 7.75 -16.27 -3.83
CA VAL A 136 6.52 -16.04 -3.06
C VAL A 136 5.53 -15.15 -3.83
N ALA A 137 5.99 -14.12 -4.51
CA ALA A 137 5.14 -13.26 -5.33
C ALA A 137 4.52 -14.03 -6.50
N ARG A 138 5.28 -14.91 -7.16
CA ARG A 138 4.80 -15.81 -8.23
C ARG A 138 3.79 -16.83 -7.70
N ASP A 139 4.03 -17.38 -6.52
CA ASP A 139 3.09 -18.30 -5.86
C ASP A 139 1.79 -17.59 -5.50
N LEU A 140 1.86 -16.35 -4.98
CA LEU A 140 0.69 -15.52 -4.70
C LEU A 140 -0.09 -15.15 -5.97
N GLN A 141 0.61 -14.84 -7.07
CA GLN A 141 -0.02 -14.61 -8.37
C GLN A 141 -0.76 -15.88 -8.83
N SER A 142 -0.14 -17.04 -8.71
CA SER A 142 -0.74 -18.33 -9.06
C SER A 142 -1.92 -18.69 -8.15
N ALA A 143 -1.88 -18.29 -6.89
CA ALA A 143 -2.96 -18.45 -5.91
C ALA A 143 -4.16 -17.51 -6.16
N GLY A 144 -4.05 -16.55 -7.09
CA GLY A 144 -5.13 -15.65 -7.48
C GLY A 144 -5.16 -14.32 -6.73
N ALA A 145 -4.04 -13.86 -6.20
CA ALA A 145 -3.92 -12.52 -5.63
C ALA A 145 -4.26 -11.44 -6.67
N ALA A 146 -4.91 -10.36 -6.26
CA ALA A 146 -5.21 -9.20 -7.11
C ALA A 146 -4.08 -8.17 -7.15
N ALA A 147 -3.19 -8.19 -6.17
CA ALA A 147 -1.98 -7.40 -6.04
C ALA A 147 -1.06 -8.10 -5.05
N VAL A 148 0.19 -7.67 -4.91
CA VAL A 148 1.06 -8.07 -3.80
C VAL A 148 1.47 -6.85 -2.99
N MET A 149 1.61 -7.04 -1.67
CA MET A 149 1.91 -5.97 -0.74
C MET A 149 3.22 -6.25 0.03
N PRO A 150 4.39 -6.10 -0.64
CA PRO A 150 5.67 -6.29 0.03
C PRO A 150 5.92 -5.22 1.09
N LEU A 151 6.45 -5.63 2.25
CA LEU A 151 6.90 -4.69 3.27
C LEU A 151 8.16 -3.95 2.84
N ALA A 152 8.18 -2.63 3.00
CA ALA A 152 9.39 -1.82 2.80
C ALA A 152 10.30 -1.84 4.03
N ALA A 153 9.70 -1.86 5.23
CA ALA A 153 10.36 -2.02 6.53
C ALA A 153 9.31 -2.53 7.54
N PRO A 154 9.70 -2.94 8.75
CA PRO A 154 8.76 -3.41 9.76
C PRO A 154 7.60 -2.44 10.02
N ILE A 155 6.40 -2.96 10.21
CA ILE A 155 5.18 -2.18 10.46
C ILE A 155 5.41 -1.15 11.57
N GLY A 156 5.03 0.10 11.32
CA GLY A 156 5.11 1.20 12.31
C GLY A 156 6.52 1.74 12.58
N SER A 157 7.53 1.27 11.85
CA SER A 157 8.93 1.65 12.10
C SER A 157 9.35 2.99 11.48
N ASN A 158 8.64 3.49 10.46
CA ASN A 158 9.00 4.68 9.67
C ASN A 158 10.45 4.66 9.11
N LYS A 159 11.02 3.45 8.91
CA LYS A 159 12.41 3.27 8.45
C LYS A 159 12.59 3.42 6.94
N GLY A 160 11.49 3.55 6.19
CA GLY A 160 11.51 3.77 4.75
C GLY A 160 11.70 2.49 3.94
N LEU A 161 12.35 2.62 2.79
CA LEU A 161 12.52 1.56 1.78
C LEU A 161 13.73 0.66 2.08
N ALA A 162 13.73 -0.01 3.25
CA ALA A 162 14.84 -0.89 3.64
C ALA A 162 14.99 -2.13 2.73
N THR A 163 13.92 -2.54 2.04
CA THR A 163 13.89 -3.66 1.10
C THR A 163 13.79 -3.21 -0.36
N LYS A 164 14.25 -1.99 -0.67
CA LYS A 164 14.10 -1.33 -1.98
C LYS A 164 14.46 -2.22 -3.16
N GLU A 165 15.65 -2.81 -3.14
CA GLU A 165 16.15 -3.63 -4.25
C GLU A 165 15.27 -4.87 -4.49
N MET A 166 14.77 -5.48 -3.42
CA MET A 166 13.86 -6.63 -3.53
C MET A 166 12.50 -6.21 -4.09
N ILE A 167 11.98 -5.06 -3.67
CA ILE A 167 10.73 -4.49 -4.22
C ILE A 167 10.89 -4.18 -5.70
N GLN A 168 12.04 -3.64 -6.13
CA GLN A 168 12.32 -3.38 -7.55
C GLN A 168 12.24 -4.66 -8.37
N VAL A 169 12.84 -5.75 -7.89
CA VAL A 169 12.74 -7.07 -8.55
C VAL A 169 11.28 -7.51 -8.70
N LEU A 170 10.43 -7.29 -7.70
CA LEU A 170 9.01 -7.63 -7.82
C LEU A 170 8.32 -6.77 -8.88
N ILE A 171 8.60 -5.47 -8.92
CA ILE A 171 8.02 -4.54 -9.90
C ILE A 171 8.39 -4.95 -11.33
N ASP A 172 9.63 -5.40 -11.53
CA ASP A 172 10.17 -5.72 -12.84
C ASP A 172 9.71 -7.11 -13.35
N GLU A 173 9.37 -8.05 -12.44
CA GLU A 173 9.26 -9.47 -12.76
C GLU A 173 7.85 -10.08 -12.63
N ILE A 174 6.89 -9.38 -12.01
CA ILE A 174 5.52 -9.90 -11.84
C ILE A 174 4.50 -9.01 -12.53
N ASP A 175 3.44 -9.64 -13.05
CA ASP A 175 2.37 -8.93 -13.77
C ASP A 175 1.32 -8.31 -12.84
N LEU A 176 1.37 -8.59 -11.52
CA LEU A 176 0.45 -8.02 -10.55
C LEU A 176 0.87 -6.61 -10.11
N PRO A 177 -0.09 -5.75 -9.75
CA PRO A 177 0.22 -4.49 -9.09
C PRO A 177 1.03 -4.72 -7.80
N VAL A 178 2.16 -4.05 -7.68
CA VAL A 178 2.99 -4.04 -6.46
C VAL A 178 2.61 -2.81 -5.64
N ILE A 179 2.04 -3.03 -4.46
CA ILE A 179 1.64 -1.98 -3.52
C ILE A 179 2.65 -1.98 -2.38
N VAL A 180 3.46 -0.94 -2.26
CA VAL A 180 4.45 -0.87 -1.18
C VAL A 180 3.76 -0.61 0.14
N ASP A 181 3.96 -1.54 1.08
CA ASP A 181 3.32 -1.53 2.40
C ASP A 181 4.36 -1.48 3.51
N ALA A 182 3.96 -0.97 4.66
CA ALA A 182 4.74 -0.89 5.90
C ALA A 182 6.08 -0.15 5.79
N GLY A 183 6.42 0.57 6.83
CA GLY A 183 7.73 1.21 6.98
C GLY A 183 7.92 2.55 6.29
N ILE A 184 7.06 2.95 5.34
CA ILE A 184 7.13 4.27 4.73
C ILE A 184 6.91 5.34 5.79
N GLY A 185 7.91 6.19 6.01
CA GLY A 185 7.94 7.18 7.09
C GLY A 185 7.94 8.63 6.63
N LYS A 186 8.15 8.88 5.33
CA LYS A 186 8.25 10.23 4.75
C LYS A 186 7.59 10.29 3.37
N PRO A 187 7.02 11.44 2.98
CA PRO A 187 6.53 11.65 1.62
C PRO A 187 7.58 11.38 0.53
N SER A 188 8.85 11.75 0.75
CA SER A 188 9.94 11.48 -0.19
C SER A 188 10.16 9.98 -0.48
N GLN A 189 9.94 9.11 0.51
CA GLN A 189 10.05 7.66 0.34
C GLN A 189 8.85 7.10 -0.45
N ALA A 190 7.67 7.66 -0.27
CA ALA A 190 6.51 7.34 -1.08
C ALA A 190 6.72 7.77 -2.54
N CYS A 191 7.29 8.96 -2.77
CA CYS A 191 7.69 9.44 -4.10
C CYS A 191 8.68 8.46 -4.75
N GLU A 192 9.76 8.12 -4.04
CA GLU A 192 10.78 7.18 -4.52
C GLU A 192 10.19 5.82 -4.91
N ALA A 193 9.31 5.25 -4.09
CA ALA A 193 8.64 3.98 -4.41
C ALA A 193 7.77 4.10 -5.68
N MET A 194 7.09 5.22 -5.87
CA MET A 194 6.31 5.47 -7.09
C MET A 194 7.20 5.69 -8.31
N GLU A 195 8.37 6.33 -8.16
CA GLU A 195 9.39 6.48 -9.22
C GLU A 195 9.97 5.13 -9.65
N MET A 196 10.06 4.17 -8.74
CA MET A 196 10.44 2.78 -9.05
C MET A 196 9.40 2.04 -9.90
N GLY A 197 8.17 2.50 -9.94
CA GLY A 197 7.07 1.87 -10.67
C GLY A 197 6.04 1.17 -9.79
N ALA A 198 6.06 1.35 -8.47
CA ALA A 198 5.02 0.83 -7.61
C ALA A 198 3.63 1.25 -8.09
N ALA A 199 2.65 0.37 -7.94
CA ALA A 199 1.28 0.64 -8.34
C ALA A 199 0.56 1.59 -7.37
N ALA A 200 0.85 1.46 -6.06
CA ALA A 200 0.30 2.30 -5.01
C ALA A 200 1.16 2.21 -3.74
N ILE A 201 0.88 3.10 -2.79
CA ILE A 201 1.54 3.19 -1.48
C ILE A 201 0.50 3.03 -0.38
N MET A 202 0.82 2.20 0.62
CA MET A 202 0.08 2.19 1.88
C MET A 202 0.90 2.90 2.97
N ALA A 203 0.31 3.89 3.61
CA ALA A 203 0.92 4.58 4.75
C ALA A 203 -0.10 4.79 5.87
N ASN A 204 0.39 4.81 7.12
CA ASN A 204 -0.41 5.08 8.30
C ASN A 204 0.41 5.82 9.36
N THR A 205 1.36 5.16 10.00
CA THR A 205 2.10 5.68 11.18
C THR A 205 2.76 7.02 10.90
N ALA A 206 3.33 7.19 9.71
CA ALA A 206 3.98 8.44 9.29
C ALA A 206 3.02 9.64 9.30
N ILE A 207 1.76 9.42 8.96
CA ILE A 207 0.72 10.46 8.93
C ILE A 207 0.12 10.61 10.34
N ALA A 208 -0.24 9.49 10.97
CA ALA A 208 -0.90 9.48 12.28
C ALA A 208 -0.05 10.09 13.41
N THR A 209 1.27 10.07 13.29
CA THR A 209 2.23 10.60 14.28
C THR A 209 2.86 11.93 13.88
N ALA A 210 2.40 12.53 12.78
CA ALA A 210 2.85 13.85 12.35
C ALA A 210 2.33 14.97 13.27
N GLY A 211 3.03 16.07 13.28
CA GLY A 211 2.60 17.27 14.02
C GLY A 211 1.32 17.89 13.48
N ASP A 212 1.10 17.80 12.16
CA ASP A 212 -0.13 18.16 11.47
C ASP A 212 -0.55 17.00 10.56
N VAL A 213 -1.64 16.33 10.94
CA VAL A 213 -2.13 15.13 10.24
C VAL A 213 -2.72 15.47 8.87
N PRO A 214 -3.59 16.48 8.71
CA PRO A 214 -4.10 16.94 7.42
C PRO A 214 -3.01 17.32 6.42
N ASP A 215 -2.07 18.15 6.83
CA ASP A 215 -0.99 18.61 5.96
C ASP A 215 -0.05 17.47 5.58
N MET A 216 0.22 16.53 6.50
CA MET A 216 1.01 15.35 6.18
C MET A 216 0.29 14.41 5.20
N ALA A 217 -1.03 14.25 5.30
CA ALA A 217 -1.81 13.48 4.34
C ALA A 217 -1.76 14.12 2.93
N ALA A 218 -1.90 15.46 2.86
CA ALA A 218 -1.73 16.20 1.61
C ALA A 218 -0.31 16.05 1.02
N ALA A 219 0.73 16.11 1.86
CA ALA A 219 2.11 15.91 1.43
C ALA A 219 2.36 14.52 0.85
N PHE A 220 1.76 13.47 1.45
CA PHE A 220 1.83 12.11 0.90
C PHE A 220 1.14 12.01 -0.47
N ARG A 221 -0.05 12.60 -0.63
CA ARG A 221 -0.73 12.64 -1.93
C ARG A 221 0.14 13.27 -3.01
N LEU A 222 0.66 14.48 -2.75
CA LEU A 222 1.51 15.19 -3.71
C LEU A 222 2.77 14.40 -4.07
N ALA A 223 3.37 13.73 -3.10
CA ALA A 223 4.56 12.90 -3.31
C ALA A 223 4.27 11.68 -4.19
N ILE A 224 3.15 10.99 -3.94
CA ILE A 224 2.70 9.84 -4.72
C ILE A 224 2.38 10.26 -6.17
N GLU A 225 1.66 11.36 -6.35
CA GLU A 225 1.35 11.92 -7.67
C GLU A 225 2.62 12.32 -8.44
N ALA A 226 3.56 12.98 -7.76
CA ALA A 226 4.83 13.41 -8.36
C ALA A 226 5.67 12.22 -8.81
N GLY A 227 5.85 11.21 -7.94
CA GLY A 227 6.63 10.01 -8.24
C GLY A 227 6.01 9.21 -9.39
N ARG A 228 4.67 9.03 -9.40
CA ARG A 228 3.99 8.37 -10.52
C ARG A 228 4.16 9.11 -11.84
N LYS A 229 4.02 10.42 -11.81
CA LYS A 229 4.23 11.25 -13.00
C LYS A 229 5.66 11.15 -13.53
N ALA A 230 6.66 11.15 -12.63
CA ALA A 230 8.06 10.98 -13.00
C ALA A 230 8.31 9.61 -13.66
N TYR A 231 7.79 8.53 -13.06
CA TYR A 231 7.87 7.18 -13.63
C TYR A 231 7.30 7.10 -15.05
N LEU A 232 6.09 7.61 -15.26
CA LEU A 232 5.41 7.58 -16.57
C LEU A 232 6.11 8.43 -17.64
N THR A 233 6.73 9.53 -17.23
CA THR A 233 7.46 10.42 -18.13
C THR A 233 8.82 9.85 -18.53
N GLY A 234 9.38 9.00 -17.68
CA GLY A 234 10.75 8.50 -17.79
C GLY A 234 11.76 9.40 -17.06
N MET A 235 12.63 8.78 -16.27
CA MET A 235 13.65 9.47 -15.50
C MET A 235 14.77 10.01 -16.38
N GLY A 236 15.36 11.14 -15.98
CA GLY A 236 16.53 11.71 -16.62
C GLY A 236 17.73 10.76 -16.59
N ARG A 237 18.60 10.84 -17.61
CA ARG A 237 19.79 9.98 -17.70
C ARG A 237 20.75 10.22 -16.54
N VAL A 238 21.21 9.16 -15.92
CA VAL A 238 22.38 9.17 -15.03
C VAL A 238 23.63 8.97 -15.88
N LEU A 239 24.56 9.90 -15.82
CA LEU A 239 25.82 9.85 -16.56
C LEU A 239 26.96 9.53 -15.60
N ALA A 240 27.94 8.73 -16.08
CA ALA A 240 29.16 8.43 -15.33
C ALA A 240 30.05 9.67 -15.10
N ARG A 241 29.93 10.66 -15.96
CA ARG A 241 30.60 11.98 -15.86
C ARG A 241 29.54 13.07 -16.04
N GLY A 242 29.82 14.28 -15.56
CA GLY A 242 28.97 15.43 -15.78
C GLY A 242 28.74 15.70 -17.28
N GLY A 243 27.62 16.33 -17.59
CA GLY A 243 27.34 16.80 -18.95
C GLY A 243 28.30 17.93 -19.37
N SER A 244 28.20 18.35 -20.64
CA SER A 244 28.92 19.53 -21.13
C SER A 244 28.41 20.78 -20.42
N ALA A 245 29.31 21.74 -20.18
CA ALA A 245 28.92 23.09 -19.77
C ALA A 245 28.01 23.71 -20.85
N SER A 246 27.10 24.59 -20.43
CA SER A 246 26.34 25.41 -21.38
C SER A 246 27.30 26.20 -22.26
N ASP A 247 26.96 26.31 -23.53
CA ASP A 247 27.75 27.18 -24.44
C ASP A 247 27.75 28.61 -23.88
N PRO A 248 28.92 29.26 -23.86
CA PRO A 248 28.99 30.64 -23.41
C PRO A 248 28.14 31.54 -24.33
N LEU A 249 27.34 32.42 -23.73
CA LEU A 249 26.48 33.39 -24.44
C LEU A 249 27.23 34.38 -25.32
N THR A 250 28.55 34.23 -25.45
CA THR A 250 29.44 35.12 -26.23
C THR A 250 29.41 34.85 -27.73
N GLY A 251 28.76 33.77 -28.20
CA GLY A 251 28.70 33.43 -29.63
C GLY A 251 27.99 34.45 -30.53
N PHE A 252 27.19 35.35 -29.96
CA PHE A 252 26.51 36.44 -30.68
C PHE A 252 27.31 37.77 -30.70
N LEU A 253 28.46 37.81 -30.06
CA LEU A 253 29.35 38.97 -29.99
C LEU A 253 30.44 38.95 -31.08
N ARG A 254 30.27 38.16 -32.13
CA ARG A 254 31.16 38.13 -33.28
C ARG A 254 30.72 39.11 -34.34
#